data_94c3e83a6819e94db47cb0caf66ff8f0
#
_entry.id   94c3e83a6819e94db47cb0caf66ff8f0
#
_cell.length_a   1.000
_cell.length_b   1.000
_cell.length_c   1.000
_cell.angle_alpha   90.00
_cell.angle_beta   90.00
_cell.angle_gamma   90.00
#
_symmetry.space_group_name_H-M   'P 1'
#
loop_
_entity.id
_entity.type
_entity.pdbx_description
1 polymer ?
#
loop_
_entity_poly.entity_id
_entity_poly.type
_entity_poly.pdbx_seq_one_letter_code
_entity_poly.pdbx_strand_id
1 'polypeptide(L)'
;MSDSLQDEAGDPSKDADSYWQNLLGFPIDPWLGISDSALKECYVALGVVSERWNRSEKLMRFFTAHYAGIPEPIAPLVMRHLNNLSVTDLLSDCSDFIENDSADFREAIEFLCKLFSRCRENRNTLVHSSLVLNIPKRSADRIIKPSSPRAAEAKTFACTVDDIKRIADDIQHLNGVFVNLAYALECRKDPTKFWNPSRTPADFLRLCKFHLPDKLTLLAPE
;
A
#
# COMPACT_ATOMS: atom_id res chain seq x y z
N MET A 1 -28.73 -46.50 -44.94
CA MET A 1 -27.60 -46.61 -44.01
C MET A 1 -26.72 -45.39 -44.22
N SER A 2 -26.93 -44.36 -43.42
CA SER A 2 -26.16 -43.13 -43.47
C SER A 2 -25.62 -42.93 -42.05
N ASP A 3 -24.34 -43.29 -41.90
CA ASP A 3 -23.61 -43.03 -40.66
C ASP A 3 -23.30 -41.54 -40.56
N SER A 4 -23.87 -40.93 -39.50
CA SER A 4 -23.58 -39.61 -39.09
C SER A 4 -22.30 -39.60 -38.28
N LEU A 5 -21.19 -39.20 -38.90
CA LEU A 5 -19.98 -38.76 -38.18
C LEU A 5 -20.31 -37.45 -37.49
N GLN A 6 -20.60 -37.51 -36.20
CA GLN A 6 -20.53 -36.32 -35.35
C GLN A 6 -19.06 -36.06 -35.03
N ASP A 7 -18.49 -35.03 -35.69
CA ASP A 7 -17.22 -34.42 -35.30
C ASP A 7 -17.41 -33.84 -33.89
N GLU A 8 -16.81 -34.51 -32.88
CA GLU A 8 -16.55 -33.90 -31.57
C GLU A 8 -15.49 -32.82 -31.76
N ALA A 9 -15.92 -31.63 -32.13
CA ALA A 9 -15.09 -30.45 -32.05
C ALA A 9 -14.78 -30.23 -30.54
N GLY A 10 -13.60 -30.60 -30.11
CA GLY A 10 -13.13 -30.37 -28.74
C GLY A 10 -13.26 -28.89 -28.39
N ASP A 11 -13.77 -28.61 -27.21
CA ASP A 11 -13.95 -27.24 -26.70
C ASP A 11 -12.57 -26.54 -26.64
N PRO A 12 -12.29 -25.54 -27.48
CA PRO A 12 -10.99 -24.87 -27.56
C PRO A 12 -10.59 -24.13 -26.28
N SER A 13 -11.54 -23.94 -25.35
CA SER A 13 -11.28 -23.31 -24.06
C SER A 13 -10.46 -24.23 -23.14
N LYS A 14 -10.67 -25.55 -23.21
CA LYS A 14 -9.99 -26.53 -22.35
C LYS A 14 -8.50 -26.66 -22.68
N ASP A 15 -8.14 -26.52 -23.96
CA ASP A 15 -6.74 -26.62 -24.41
C ASP A 15 -5.96 -25.34 -24.04
N ALA A 16 -6.59 -24.17 -24.08
CA ALA A 16 -5.96 -22.93 -23.68
C ALA A 16 -5.66 -22.92 -22.16
N ASP A 17 -6.58 -23.39 -21.33
CA ASP A 17 -6.40 -23.47 -19.87
C ASP A 17 -5.26 -24.42 -19.49
N SER A 18 -5.14 -25.57 -20.17
CA SER A 18 -4.06 -26.52 -19.93
C SER A 18 -2.68 -25.97 -20.33
N TYR A 19 -2.61 -25.21 -21.43
CA TYR A 19 -1.38 -24.57 -21.88
C TYR A 19 -0.83 -23.58 -20.85
N TRP A 20 -1.70 -22.68 -20.35
CA TRP A 20 -1.30 -21.69 -19.36
C TRP A 20 -0.98 -22.29 -18.00
N GLN A 21 -1.72 -23.33 -17.57
CA GLN A 21 -1.41 -24.06 -16.34
C GLN A 21 -0.01 -24.68 -16.40
N ASN A 22 0.37 -25.26 -17.53
CA ASN A 22 1.70 -25.83 -17.73
C ASN A 22 2.80 -24.76 -17.78
N LEU A 23 2.52 -23.60 -18.39
CA LEU A 23 3.48 -22.52 -18.52
C LEU A 23 3.70 -21.77 -17.20
N LEU A 24 2.65 -21.54 -16.44
CA LEU A 24 2.69 -20.73 -15.22
C LEU A 24 2.81 -21.57 -13.94
N GLY A 25 2.60 -22.88 -14.02
CA GLY A 25 2.67 -23.80 -12.87
C GLY A 25 1.53 -23.63 -11.85
N PHE A 26 0.49 -22.84 -12.17
CA PHE A 26 -0.70 -22.67 -11.33
C PHE A 26 -1.96 -22.40 -12.18
N PRO A 27 -3.17 -22.68 -11.66
CA PRO A 27 -4.42 -22.44 -12.37
C PRO A 27 -4.59 -20.98 -12.77
N ILE A 28 -5.04 -20.71 -14.01
CA ILE A 28 -5.23 -19.34 -14.54
C ILE A 28 -6.38 -18.64 -13.84
N ASP A 29 -7.37 -19.38 -13.39
CA ASP A 29 -8.48 -18.79 -12.65
C ASP A 29 -8.18 -18.85 -11.15
N PRO A 30 -7.62 -17.78 -10.57
CA PRO A 30 -7.36 -17.71 -9.15
C PRO A 30 -8.64 -17.82 -8.31
N TRP A 31 -9.82 -17.68 -8.93
CA TRP A 31 -11.10 -17.74 -8.25
C TRP A 31 -11.74 -19.11 -8.30
N LEU A 32 -11.56 -19.86 -9.40
CA LEU A 32 -12.12 -21.19 -9.59
C LEU A 32 -11.24 -22.31 -9.00
N GLY A 33 -9.91 -22.12 -8.99
CA GLY A 33 -8.96 -23.13 -8.51
C GLY A 33 -8.59 -23.04 -7.02
N ILE A 34 -8.92 -21.93 -6.34
CA ILE A 34 -8.57 -21.74 -4.94
C ILE A 34 -9.70 -22.26 -4.06
N SER A 35 -9.71 -23.55 -3.82
CA SER A 35 -10.52 -24.17 -2.76
C SER A 35 -9.95 -23.91 -1.36
N ASP A 36 -8.74 -23.36 -1.27
CA ASP A 36 -8.04 -23.08 -0.02
C ASP A 36 -8.44 -21.70 0.53
N SER A 37 -9.15 -21.70 1.66
CA SER A 37 -9.58 -20.49 2.34
C SER A 37 -8.42 -19.59 2.74
N ALA A 38 -7.26 -20.13 3.09
CA ALA A 38 -6.08 -19.38 3.51
C ALA A 38 -5.48 -18.58 2.35
N LEU A 39 -5.39 -19.17 1.16
CA LEU A 39 -4.88 -18.47 -0.02
C LEU A 39 -5.82 -17.37 -0.47
N LYS A 40 -7.14 -17.63 -0.45
CA LYS A 40 -8.16 -16.63 -0.72
C LYS A 40 -8.04 -15.45 0.26
N GLU A 41 -7.82 -15.73 1.52
CA GLU A 41 -7.61 -14.73 2.57
C GLU A 41 -6.36 -13.86 2.29
N CYS A 42 -5.25 -14.47 1.83
CA CYS A 42 -4.06 -13.75 1.39
C CYS A 42 -4.37 -12.75 0.27
N TYR A 43 -5.07 -13.19 -0.78
CA TYR A 43 -5.40 -12.32 -1.92
C TYR A 43 -6.34 -11.19 -1.53
N VAL A 44 -7.31 -11.46 -0.66
CA VAL A 44 -8.19 -10.41 -0.11
C VAL A 44 -7.37 -9.40 0.68
N ALA A 45 -6.48 -9.85 1.56
CA ALA A 45 -5.62 -8.97 2.35
C ALA A 45 -4.69 -8.11 1.46
N LEU A 46 -4.09 -8.68 0.40
CA LEU A 46 -3.30 -7.94 -0.58
C LEU A 46 -4.13 -6.90 -1.35
N GLY A 47 -5.38 -7.23 -1.68
CA GLY A 47 -6.32 -6.29 -2.28
C GLY A 47 -6.60 -5.09 -1.37
N VAL A 48 -6.81 -5.34 -0.07
CA VAL A 48 -7.00 -4.29 0.95
C VAL A 48 -5.74 -3.42 1.10
N VAL A 49 -4.54 -4.01 1.13
CA VAL A 49 -3.27 -3.25 1.13
C VAL A 49 -3.21 -2.32 -0.07
N SER A 50 -3.53 -2.81 -1.26
CA SER A 50 -3.44 -2.05 -2.51
C SER A 50 -4.45 -0.89 -2.53
N GLU A 51 -5.69 -1.12 -2.10
CA GLU A 51 -6.74 -0.10 -2.03
C GLU A 51 -6.36 1.01 -1.05
N ARG A 52 -6.02 0.62 0.19
CA ARG A 52 -5.63 1.57 1.24
C ARG A 52 -4.40 2.38 0.84
N TRP A 53 -3.43 1.75 0.19
CA TRP A 53 -2.24 2.43 -0.32
C TRP A 53 -2.57 3.45 -1.41
N ASN A 54 -3.40 3.11 -2.39
CA ASN A 54 -3.84 4.04 -3.43
C ASN A 54 -4.51 5.28 -2.83
N ARG A 55 -5.26 5.11 -1.75
CA ARG A 55 -5.83 6.22 -0.98
C ARG A 55 -4.74 7.06 -0.31
N SER A 56 -3.76 6.43 0.34
CA SER A 56 -2.64 7.12 0.99
C SER A 56 -1.83 7.94 0.00
N GLU A 57 -1.55 7.42 -1.19
CA GLU A 57 -0.83 8.18 -2.24
C GLU A 57 -1.61 9.41 -2.69
N LYS A 58 -2.93 9.30 -2.84
CA LYS A 58 -3.79 10.45 -3.17
C LYS A 58 -3.79 11.49 -2.05
N LEU A 59 -3.95 11.04 -0.80
CA LEU A 59 -3.93 11.91 0.36
C LEU A 59 -2.59 12.63 0.51
N MET A 60 -1.46 11.92 0.33
CA MET A 60 -0.12 12.50 0.39
C MET A 60 0.04 13.62 -0.64
N ARG A 61 -0.33 13.36 -1.90
CA ARG A 61 -0.25 14.36 -2.98
C ARG A 61 -1.14 15.55 -2.72
N PHE A 62 -2.38 15.32 -2.32
CA PHE A 62 -3.34 16.39 -2.00
C PHE A 62 -2.84 17.22 -0.83
N PHE A 63 -2.42 16.60 0.26
CA PHE A 63 -1.91 17.26 1.45
C PHE A 63 -0.67 18.11 1.14
N THR A 64 0.30 17.53 0.41
CA THR A 64 1.52 18.25 0.01
C THR A 64 1.21 19.47 -0.85
N ALA A 65 0.32 19.30 -1.85
CA ALA A 65 -0.09 20.41 -2.71
C ALA A 65 -0.75 21.55 -1.91
N HIS A 66 -1.69 21.18 -1.03
CA HIS A 66 -2.39 22.13 -0.18
C HIS A 66 -1.42 22.86 0.77
N TYR A 67 -0.51 22.09 1.40
CA TYR A 67 0.47 22.63 2.33
C TYR A 67 1.50 23.56 1.64
N ALA A 68 1.92 23.21 0.42
CA ALA A 68 2.79 24.03 -0.42
C ALA A 68 2.08 25.24 -1.05
N GLY A 69 0.79 25.43 -0.79
CA GLY A 69 0.02 26.55 -1.35
C GLY A 69 -0.25 26.42 -2.85
N ILE A 70 -0.16 25.22 -3.43
CA ILE A 70 -0.44 24.98 -4.84
C ILE A 70 -1.96 25.05 -5.07
N PRO A 71 -2.46 25.91 -5.97
CA PRO A 71 -3.89 26.05 -6.21
C PRO A 71 -4.53 24.73 -6.65
N GLU A 72 -5.71 24.40 -6.09
CA GLU A 72 -6.41 23.15 -6.30
C GLU A 72 -6.59 22.76 -7.79
N PRO A 73 -6.94 23.69 -8.72
CA PRO A 73 -7.13 23.33 -10.13
C PRO A 73 -5.86 22.81 -10.82
N ILE A 74 -4.67 23.21 -10.37
CA ILE A 74 -3.38 22.82 -10.97
C ILE A 74 -2.64 21.78 -10.16
N ALA A 75 -3.03 21.53 -8.90
CA ALA A 75 -2.38 20.58 -8.01
C ALA A 75 -2.25 19.17 -8.64
N PRO A 76 -3.29 18.57 -9.25
CA PRO A 76 -3.16 17.27 -9.89
C PRO A 76 -2.16 17.27 -11.05
N LEU A 77 -2.05 18.38 -11.78
CA LEU A 77 -1.12 18.50 -12.91
C LEU A 77 0.33 18.54 -12.45
N VAL A 78 0.62 19.25 -11.38
CA VAL A 78 1.96 19.32 -10.79
C VAL A 78 2.32 17.99 -10.12
N MET A 79 1.43 17.49 -9.26
CA MET A 79 1.71 16.31 -8.44
C MET A 79 1.85 15.01 -9.22
N ARG A 80 1.21 14.87 -10.39
CA ARG A 80 1.33 13.65 -11.22
C ARG A 80 2.76 13.39 -11.72
N HIS A 81 3.58 14.42 -11.85
CA HIS A 81 4.95 14.32 -12.33
C HIS A 81 5.95 13.98 -11.22
N LEU A 82 5.55 14.05 -9.97
CA LEU A 82 6.39 13.72 -8.83
C LEU A 82 6.20 12.24 -8.45
N ASN A 83 7.31 11.54 -8.23
CA ASN A 83 7.24 10.23 -7.57
C ASN A 83 7.01 10.39 -6.06
N ASN A 84 6.72 9.28 -5.36
CA ASN A 84 6.38 9.34 -3.93
C ASN A 84 7.53 9.85 -3.05
N LEU A 85 8.78 9.64 -3.45
CA LEU A 85 9.94 10.20 -2.72
C LEU A 85 9.98 11.72 -2.88
N SER A 86 9.87 12.21 -4.12
CA SER A 86 9.88 13.65 -4.40
C SER A 86 8.70 14.38 -3.73
N VAL A 87 7.55 13.72 -3.56
CA VAL A 87 6.41 14.29 -2.84
C VAL A 87 6.72 14.40 -1.34
N THR A 88 7.37 13.39 -0.74
CA THR A 88 7.79 13.45 0.67
C THR A 88 8.86 14.50 0.91
N ASP A 89 9.85 14.60 0.01
CA ASP A 89 10.91 15.59 0.09
C ASP A 89 10.34 17.02 0.00
N LEU A 90 9.45 17.26 -0.97
CA LEU A 90 8.76 18.55 -1.11
C LEU A 90 7.96 18.92 0.14
N LEU A 91 7.24 17.97 0.74
CA LEU A 91 6.50 18.22 1.97
C LEU A 91 7.42 18.57 3.13
N SER A 92 8.54 17.87 3.26
CA SER A 92 9.55 18.15 4.29
C SER A 92 10.16 19.53 4.12
N ASP A 93 10.60 19.87 2.91
CA ASP A 93 11.19 21.19 2.60
C ASP A 93 10.19 22.33 2.86
N CYS A 94 8.94 22.16 2.44
CA CYS A 94 7.88 23.13 2.74
C CYS A 94 7.63 23.26 4.24
N SER A 95 7.68 22.16 4.99
CA SER A 95 7.49 22.16 6.44
C SER A 95 8.59 22.97 7.13
N ASP A 96 9.83 22.77 6.76
CA ASP A 96 10.95 23.50 7.33
C ASP A 96 10.85 25.00 7.06
N PHE A 97 10.32 25.39 5.91
CA PHE A 97 10.16 26.79 5.55
C PHE A 97 8.93 27.45 6.19
N ILE A 98 7.78 26.76 6.22
CA ILE A 98 6.51 27.33 6.65
C ILE A 98 6.34 27.26 8.17
N GLU A 99 6.81 26.18 8.81
CA GLU A 99 6.61 25.90 10.24
C GLU A 99 7.78 26.31 11.12
N ASN A 100 8.56 27.32 10.70
CA ASN A 100 9.65 27.83 11.51
C ASN A 100 9.26 28.16 12.96
N ASP A 101 8.01 28.59 13.18
CA ASP A 101 7.50 29.00 14.48
C ASP A 101 6.65 27.93 15.19
N SER A 102 6.43 26.75 14.56
CA SER A 102 5.57 25.69 15.12
C SER A 102 6.27 24.33 15.12
N ALA A 103 7.01 24.06 16.18
CA ALA A 103 7.73 22.80 16.38
C ALA A 103 6.80 21.57 16.32
N ASP A 104 5.59 21.66 16.88
CA ASP A 104 4.65 20.55 16.93
C ASP A 104 4.15 20.12 15.54
N PHE A 105 3.86 21.08 14.65
CA PHE A 105 3.47 20.79 13.27
C PHE A 105 4.62 20.18 12.49
N ARG A 106 5.82 20.73 12.61
CA ARG A 106 7.01 20.21 11.95
C ARG A 106 7.28 18.75 12.37
N GLU A 107 7.27 18.47 13.70
CA GLU A 107 7.43 17.11 14.22
C GLU A 107 6.38 16.15 13.65
N ALA A 108 5.12 16.59 13.57
CA ALA A 108 4.03 15.76 13.04
C ALA A 108 4.18 15.49 11.53
N ILE A 109 4.66 16.46 10.74
CA ILE A 109 4.93 16.29 9.31
C ILE A 109 6.13 15.39 9.08
N GLU A 110 7.21 15.56 9.83
CA GLU A 110 8.36 14.64 9.78
C GLU A 110 7.93 13.20 10.10
N PHE A 111 7.09 13.03 11.11
CA PHE A 111 6.56 11.72 11.46
C PHE A 111 5.71 11.14 10.31
N LEU A 112 4.83 11.95 9.71
CA LEU A 112 4.04 11.55 8.53
C LEU A 112 4.94 11.08 7.39
N CYS A 113 5.99 11.81 7.06
CA CYS A 113 6.94 11.45 6.00
C CYS A 113 7.66 10.12 6.29
N LYS A 114 8.09 9.91 7.54
CA LYS A 114 8.70 8.65 8.00
C LYS A 114 7.72 7.49 7.93
N LEU A 115 6.48 7.68 8.39
CA LEU A 115 5.42 6.68 8.37
C LEU A 115 5.04 6.29 6.93
N PHE A 116 4.85 7.30 6.06
CA PHE A 116 4.56 7.07 4.63
C PHE A 116 5.67 6.27 3.96
N SER A 117 6.93 6.63 4.19
CA SER A 117 8.09 5.91 3.63
C SER A 117 8.14 4.47 4.11
N ARG A 118 7.87 4.20 5.39
CA ARG A 118 7.84 2.86 5.96
C ARG A 118 6.70 2.00 5.36
N CYS A 119 5.48 2.54 5.30
CA CYS A 119 4.34 1.87 4.67
C CYS A 119 4.61 1.57 3.19
N ARG A 120 5.24 2.51 2.46
CA ARG A 120 5.67 2.31 1.07
C ARG A 120 6.67 1.16 0.92
N GLU A 121 7.67 1.08 1.78
CA GLU A 121 8.67 0.00 1.76
C GLU A 121 7.99 -1.37 1.95
N ASN A 122 7.15 -1.50 2.98
CA ASN A 122 6.45 -2.74 3.27
C ASN A 122 5.50 -3.14 2.13
N ARG A 123 4.68 -2.18 1.65
CA ARG A 123 3.78 -2.41 0.50
C ARG A 123 4.54 -2.81 -0.76
N ASN A 124 5.63 -2.12 -1.10
CA ASN A 124 6.42 -2.43 -2.29
C ASN A 124 7.11 -3.81 -2.16
N THR A 125 7.47 -4.20 -0.96
CA THR A 125 7.98 -5.55 -0.72
C THR A 125 6.91 -6.60 -0.97
N LEU A 126 5.67 -6.39 -0.50
CA LEU A 126 4.55 -7.30 -0.77
C LEU A 126 4.17 -7.36 -2.25
N VAL A 127 3.90 -6.22 -2.87
CA VAL A 127 3.32 -6.16 -4.22
C VAL A 127 4.28 -6.58 -5.32
N HIS A 128 5.59 -6.41 -5.10
CA HIS A 128 6.63 -6.82 -6.05
C HIS A 128 7.30 -8.14 -5.67
N SER A 129 6.63 -8.95 -4.87
CA SER A 129 7.10 -10.26 -4.43
C SER A 129 6.15 -11.36 -4.88
N SER A 130 6.68 -12.57 -5.01
CA SER A 130 5.89 -13.78 -5.22
C SER A 130 5.61 -14.43 -3.88
N LEU A 131 4.34 -14.78 -3.61
CA LEU A 131 3.97 -15.59 -2.46
C LEU A 131 4.53 -17.01 -2.64
N VAL A 132 5.17 -17.53 -1.61
CA VAL A 132 5.59 -18.93 -1.55
C VAL A 132 4.60 -19.68 -0.67
N LEU A 133 3.90 -20.61 -1.30
CA LEU A 133 2.92 -21.43 -0.62
C LEU A 133 3.61 -22.62 0.03
N ASN A 134 3.35 -22.80 1.32
CA ASN A 134 3.68 -24.03 2.02
C ASN A 134 2.52 -25.02 1.83
N ILE A 135 2.59 -25.85 0.79
CA ILE A 135 1.54 -26.80 0.41
C ILE A 135 1.17 -27.74 1.57
N PRO A 136 2.11 -28.33 2.32
CA PRO A 136 1.79 -29.20 3.47
C PRO A 136 1.03 -28.47 4.57
N LYS A 137 1.34 -27.19 4.81
CA LYS A 137 0.70 -26.38 5.87
C LYS A 137 -0.49 -25.58 5.36
N ARG A 138 -0.76 -25.61 4.05
CA ARG A 138 -1.79 -24.78 3.39
C ARG A 138 -1.74 -23.31 3.83
N SER A 139 -0.54 -22.76 3.97
CA SER A 139 -0.30 -21.39 4.42
C SER A 139 0.72 -20.70 3.53
N ALA A 140 0.64 -19.36 3.45
CA ALA A 140 1.74 -18.56 2.96
C ALA A 140 2.57 -18.14 4.18
N ASP A 141 3.84 -18.47 4.21
CA ASP A 141 4.74 -18.16 5.32
C ASP A 141 5.94 -17.30 4.89
N ARG A 142 6.14 -17.13 3.59
CA ARG A 142 7.21 -16.30 3.03
C ARG A 142 6.87 -15.71 1.68
N ILE A 143 7.56 -14.62 1.34
CA ILE A 143 7.51 -13.98 0.03
C ILE A 143 8.92 -13.87 -0.53
N ILE A 144 9.04 -14.01 -1.84
CA ILE A 144 10.29 -13.84 -2.57
C ILE A 144 10.20 -12.58 -3.43
N LYS A 145 11.03 -11.60 -3.13
CA LYS A 145 11.17 -10.39 -3.93
C LYS A 145 12.36 -10.54 -4.87
N PRO A 146 12.14 -10.50 -6.19
CA PRO A 146 13.27 -10.44 -7.12
C PRO A 146 14.09 -9.19 -6.78
N SER A 147 15.37 -9.38 -6.53
CA SER A 147 16.29 -8.27 -6.51
C SER A 147 16.41 -7.70 -7.92
N SER A 148 16.94 -6.49 -8.05
CA SER A 148 17.14 -5.81 -9.36
C SER A 148 17.52 -6.83 -10.45
N PRO A 149 17.15 -6.62 -11.74
CA PRO A 149 17.54 -7.51 -12.84
C PRO A 149 19.06 -7.76 -12.96
N ARG A 150 19.87 -6.96 -12.27
CA ARG A 150 21.34 -7.08 -12.20
C ARG A 150 21.85 -7.82 -10.97
N ALA A 151 20.99 -8.13 -10.00
CA ALA A 151 21.42 -8.84 -8.79
C ALA A 151 21.07 -10.32 -8.92
N ALA A 152 22.03 -11.19 -8.69
CA ALA A 152 21.91 -12.64 -8.86
C ALA A 152 21.03 -13.33 -7.81
N GLU A 153 20.68 -12.63 -6.72
CA GLU A 153 19.96 -13.24 -5.59
C GLU A 153 18.63 -12.57 -5.30
N ALA A 154 17.57 -13.36 -5.20
CA ALA A 154 16.27 -12.92 -4.72
C ALA A 154 16.30 -12.80 -3.17
N LYS A 155 15.63 -11.77 -2.63
CA LYS A 155 15.47 -11.60 -1.18
C LYS A 155 14.21 -12.31 -0.71
N THR A 156 14.35 -13.16 0.30
CA THR A 156 13.23 -13.87 0.93
C THR A 156 12.85 -13.17 2.24
N PHE A 157 11.55 -12.96 2.44
CA PHE A 157 11.03 -12.35 3.67
C PHE A 157 10.03 -13.30 4.32
N ALA A 158 10.02 -13.35 5.65
CA ALA A 158 8.92 -13.93 6.40
C ALA A 158 7.65 -13.09 6.16
N CYS A 159 6.56 -13.72 5.80
CA CYS A 159 5.29 -13.02 5.55
C CYS A 159 4.12 -13.97 5.66
N THR A 160 3.37 -13.84 6.73
CA THR A 160 2.11 -14.54 6.96
C THR A 160 0.92 -13.69 6.50
N VAL A 161 -0.27 -14.27 6.49
CA VAL A 161 -1.53 -13.50 6.24
C VAL A 161 -1.70 -12.41 7.29
N ASP A 162 -1.35 -12.67 8.53
CA ASP A 162 -1.47 -11.69 9.61
C ASP A 162 -0.47 -10.54 9.43
N ASP A 163 0.72 -10.78 8.87
CA ASP A 163 1.65 -9.72 8.49
C ASP A 163 1.06 -8.84 7.38
N ILE A 164 0.38 -9.42 6.38
CA ILE A 164 -0.28 -8.67 5.32
C ILE A 164 -1.41 -7.80 5.89
N LYS A 165 -2.22 -8.35 6.80
CA LYS A 165 -3.29 -7.61 7.49
C LYS A 165 -2.72 -6.47 8.33
N ARG A 166 -1.65 -6.73 9.09
CA ARG A 166 -0.95 -5.70 9.87
C ARG A 166 -0.46 -4.56 9.00
N ILE A 167 0.14 -4.86 7.84
CA ILE A 167 0.56 -3.82 6.88
C ILE A 167 -0.64 -3.01 6.36
N ALA A 168 -1.78 -3.66 6.11
CA ALA A 168 -3.00 -2.95 5.73
C ALA A 168 -3.47 -2.00 6.84
N ASP A 169 -3.38 -2.40 8.11
CA ASP A 169 -3.76 -1.59 9.26
C ASP A 169 -2.77 -0.43 9.49
N ASP A 170 -1.48 -0.66 9.30
CA ASP A 170 -0.46 0.40 9.33
C ASP A 170 -0.75 1.48 8.28
N ILE A 171 -1.16 1.09 7.06
CA ILE A 171 -1.58 2.03 6.01
C ILE A 171 -2.87 2.75 6.39
N GLN A 172 -3.80 2.08 7.07
CA GLN A 172 -5.00 2.73 7.58
C GLN A 172 -4.68 3.76 8.66
N HIS A 173 -3.73 3.48 9.54
CA HIS A 173 -3.22 4.45 10.52
C HIS A 173 -2.59 5.66 9.84
N LEU A 174 -1.78 5.44 8.80
CA LEU A 174 -1.24 6.53 7.97
C LEU A 174 -2.37 7.42 7.42
N ASN A 175 -3.45 6.84 6.91
CA ASN A 175 -4.62 7.61 6.46
C ASN A 175 -5.26 8.42 7.60
N GLY A 176 -5.29 7.88 8.81
CA GLY A 176 -5.74 8.58 10.01
C GLY A 176 -4.86 9.79 10.37
N VAL A 177 -3.54 9.64 10.23
CA VAL A 177 -2.58 10.76 10.46
C VAL A 177 -2.82 11.90 9.47
N PHE A 178 -3.05 11.61 8.20
CA PHE A 178 -3.41 12.63 7.20
C PHE A 178 -4.66 13.41 7.60
N VAL A 179 -5.70 12.71 8.03
CA VAL A 179 -6.97 13.33 8.43
C VAL A 179 -6.76 14.24 9.65
N ASN A 180 -6.02 13.76 10.66
CA ASN A 180 -5.75 14.54 11.86
C ASN A 180 -4.91 15.79 11.56
N LEU A 181 -3.88 15.68 10.71
CA LEU A 181 -3.08 16.82 10.29
C LEU A 181 -3.91 17.85 9.49
N ALA A 182 -4.76 17.38 8.57
CA ALA A 182 -5.65 18.27 7.84
C ALA A 182 -6.60 19.03 8.79
N TYR A 183 -7.16 18.33 9.78
CA TYR A 183 -7.99 18.97 10.81
C TYR A 183 -7.19 19.96 11.66
N ALA A 184 -5.97 19.65 12.04
CA ALA A 184 -5.12 20.56 12.78
C ALA A 184 -4.84 21.85 11.99
N LEU A 185 -4.57 21.72 10.68
CA LEU A 185 -4.35 22.88 9.78
C LEU A 185 -5.61 23.73 9.63
N GLU A 186 -6.76 23.11 9.39
CA GLU A 186 -8.02 23.84 9.26
C GLU A 186 -8.44 24.51 10.59
N CYS A 187 -8.26 23.83 11.72
CA CYS A 187 -8.52 24.39 13.04
C CYS A 187 -7.62 25.60 13.33
N ARG A 188 -6.36 25.58 12.89
CA ARG A 188 -5.44 26.72 13.00
C ARG A 188 -5.90 27.92 12.16
N LYS A 189 -6.44 27.65 10.94
CA LYS A 189 -6.93 28.72 10.04
C LYS A 189 -8.22 29.36 10.54
N ASP A 190 -9.17 28.53 10.97
CA ASP A 190 -10.49 29.00 11.42
C ASP A 190 -11.10 28.06 12.47
N PRO A 191 -10.82 28.31 13.77
CA PRO A 191 -11.34 27.50 14.85
C PRO A 191 -12.88 27.43 14.90
N THR A 192 -13.57 28.40 14.33
CA THR A 192 -15.04 28.49 14.40
C THR A 192 -15.76 27.51 13.47
N LYS A 193 -15.07 26.97 12.48
CA LYS A 193 -15.63 25.98 11.54
C LYS A 193 -15.76 24.60 12.11
N PHE A 194 -15.19 24.35 13.29
CA PHE A 194 -15.26 23.02 13.90
C PHE A 194 -16.55 22.84 14.71
N TRP A 195 -17.17 21.69 14.54
CA TRP A 195 -18.35 21.26 15.30
C TRP A 195 -18.09 21.18 16.82
N ASN A 196 -16.83 21.11 17.23
CA ASN A 196 -16.42 21.16 18.64
C ASN A 196 -15.39 22.30 18.85
N PRO A 197 -15.84 23.50 19.23
CA PRO A 197 -14.98 24.67 19.39
C PRO A 197 -13.98 24.56 20.54
N SER A 198 -14.10 23.54 21.42
CA SER A 198 -13.13 23.30 22.48
C SER A 198 -11.88 22.54 22.03
N ARG A 199 -11.87 21.98 20.82
CA ARG A 199 -10.68 21.32 20.26
C ARG A 199 -9.69 22.32 19.72
N THR A 200 -8.41 22.09 20.01
CA THR A 200 -7.27 22.87 19.54
C THR A 200 -6.48 22.11 18.48
N PRO A 201 -5.65 22.78 17.67
CA PRO A 201 -4.72 22.09 16.78
C PRO A 201 -3.87 21.03 17.51
N ALA A 202 -3.42 21.32 18.74
CA ALA A 202 -2.65 20.38 19.57
C ALA A 202 -3.37 19.07 19.85
N ASP A 203 -4.70 19.09 19.99
CA ASP A 203 -5.47 17.88 20.23
C ASP A 203 -5.44 16.93 19.02
N PHE A 204 -5.46 17.47 17.80
CA PHE A 204 -5.31 16.68 16.58
C PHE A 204 -3.88 16.21 16.38
N LEU A 205 -2.88 17.05 16.67
CA LEU A 205 -1.47 16.69 16.56
C LEU A 205 -1.08 15.56 17.52
N ARG A 206 -1.66 15.50 18.71
CA ARG A 206 -1.47 14.36 19.63
C ARG A 206 -1.94 13.04 19.02
N LEU A 207 -2.99 13.06 18.21
CA LEU A 207 -3.49 11.88 17.50
C LEU A 207 -2.61 11.44 16.33
N CYS A 208 -1.61 12.23 15.95
CA CYS A 208 -0.61 11.87 14.95
C CYS A 208 0.59 11.12 15.55
N LYS A 209 0.71 11.05 16.89
CA LYS A 209 1.85 10.39 17.56
C LYS A 209 1.59 8.89 17.68
N PHE A 210 2.14 8.12 16.73
CA PHE A 210 2.13 6.66 16.75
C PHE A 210 3.58 6.13 16.71
N HIS A 211 3.75 4.84 16.95
CA HIS A 211 5.02 4.18 16.68
C HIS A 211 5.13 3.89 15.17
N LEU A 212 6.35 3.88 14.65
CA LEU A 212 6.59 3.49 13.27
C LEU A 212 6.38 1.97 13.11
N PRO A 213 5.71 1.54 12.03
CA PRO A 213 5.55 0.12 11.75
C PRO A 213 6.89 -0.61 11.62
N ASP A 214 6.91 -1.88 11.98
CA ASP A 214 8.04 -2.74 11.75
C ASP A 214 8.24 -3.00 10.25
N LYS A 215 9.49 -3.20 9.85
CA LYS A 215 9.81 -3.71 8.50
C LYS A 215 9.51 -5.21 8.44
N LEU A 216 9.18 -5.68 7.24
CA LEU A 216 9.16 -7.12 6.99
C LEU A 216 10.56 -7.72 7.25
N THR A 217 10.58 -8.83 7.98
CA THR A 217 11.83 -9.50 8.38
C THR A 217 12.43 -10.23 7.18
N LEU A 218 13.68 -9.90 6.87
CA LEU A 218 14.47 -10.62 5.87
C LEU A 218 14.90 -11.96 6.47
N LEU A 219 14.62 -13.05 5.74
CA LEU A 219 15.10 -14.37 6.12
C LEU A 219 16.57 -14.52 5.70
N ALA A 220 17.36 -15.25 6.50
CA ALA A 220 18.70 -15.63 6.11
C ALA A 220 18.65 -16.46 4.82
N PRO A 221 19.62 -16.34 3.89
CA PRO A 221 19.73 -17.26 2.76
C PRO A 221 19.89 -18.70 3.31
N GLU A 222 19.14 -19.63 2.74
CA GLU A 222 19.22 -21.06 3.02
C GLU A 222 20.47 -21.66 2.43
#